data_4707e3de4b24c57539d57aa7a96512fd
#
_entry.id   4707e3de4b24c57539d57aa7a96512fd
#
_cell.length_a   1.000
_cell.length_b   1.000
_cell.length_c   1.000
_cell.angle_alpha   90.00
_cell.angle_beta   90.00
_cell.angle_gamma   90.00
#
_symmetry.space_group_name_H-M   'P 1'
#
loop_
_entity.id
_entity.type
_entity.pdbx_description
1 polymer ?
#
loop_
_entity_poly.entity_id
_entity_poly.type
_entity_poly.pdbx_seq_one_letter_code
_entity_poly.pdbx_strand_id
1 'polypeptide(L)'
;MAKKVLYVAIDKLTKEVYKFKQWSECQKLVSEGKYVYKGFSQEELKDVESYIASFKQTMDESQLNLNEKDVPYAYVDGSCLTNGDTCYAYSFGVIIVENNQEIYTNCQKFDDEFVEYNQVMGELKAALDAVSYCVQQGYKKMYVIHDYECVAFYATGAWVNEDERLENLYVKQMKEYEKQIEITFVKVKSHVANKTKINRYNDRADELANLALGR
;
A
#
# COMPACT_ATOMS: atom_id res chain seq x y z
N MET A 1 26.28 -5.90 -8.27
CA MET A 1 25.03 -6.52 -7.78
C MET A 1 25.31 -7.94 -7.36
N ALA A 2 24.82 -8.39 -6.19
CA ALA A 2 24.96 -9.76 -5.73
C ALA A 2 24.24 -10.74 -6.68
N LYS A 3 24.85 -11.90 -6.93
CA LYS A 3 24.28 -12.94 -7.81
C LYS A 3 23.01 -13.50 -7.17
N LYS A 4 21.88 -13.46 -7.88
CA LYS A 4 20.62 -14.05 -7.40
C LYS A 4 20.69 -15.59 -7.56
N VAL A 5 20.26 -16.29 -6.53
CA VAL A 5 20.28 -17.77 -6.41
C VAL A 5 18.90 -18.40 -6.32
N LEU A 6 17.87 -17.58 -6.03
CA LEU A 6 16.47 -17.99 -5.97
C LEU A 6 15.60 -16.90 -6.58
N TYR A 7 14.58 -17.29 -7.33
CA TYR A 7 13.53 -16.41 -7.85
C TYR A 7 12.20 -16.92 -7.34
N VAL A 8 11.40 -16.02 -6.76
CA VAL A 8 10.06 -16.31 -6.29
C VAL A 8 9.08 -15.54 -7.16
N ALA A 9 8.11 -16.22 -7.72
CA ALA A 9 6.99 -15.63 -8.43
C ALA A 9 5.70 -15.97 -7.68
N ILE A 10 4.79 -15.00 -7.55
CA ILE A 10 3.52 -15.16 -6.84
C ILE A 10 2.42 -14.70 -7.78
N ASP A 11 1.43 -15.56 -8.02
CA ASP A 11 0.23 -15.21 -8.77
C ASP A 11 -0.56 -14.12 -8.02
N LYS A 12 -0.87 -13.01 -8.70
CA LYS A 12 -1.55 -11.86 -8.09
C LYS A 12 -2.94 -12.21 -7.58
N LEU A 13 -3.62 -13.14 -8.23
CA LEU A 13 -5.00 -13.53 -7.94
C LEU A 13 -5.07 -14.73 -6.98
N THR A 14 -4.44 -15.84 -7.35
CA THR A 14 -4.54 -17.09 -6.57
C THR A 14 -3.62 -17.14 -5.37
N LYS A 15 -2.61 -16.23 -5.32
CA LYS A 15 -1.53 -16.21 -4.32
C LYS A 15 -0.66 -17.47 -4.33
N GLU A 16 -0.74 -18.28 -5.37
CA GLU A 16 0.14 -19.44 -5.56
C GLU A 16 1.59 -18.97 -5.72
N VAL A 17 2.49 -19.69 -5.06
CA VAL A 17 3.92 -19.37 -4.96
C VAL A 17 4.74 -20.36 -5.78
N TYR A 18 5.57 -19.84 -6.66
CA TYR A 18 6.49 -20.58 -7.49
C TYR A 18 7.92 -20.18 -7.15
N LYS A 19 8.83 -21.16 -7.00
CA LYS A 19 10.24 -20.93 -6.65
C LYS A 19 11.13 -21.53 -7.74
N PHE A 20 12.06 -20.74 -8.28
CA PHE A 20 12.97 -21.12 -9.36
C PHE A 20 14.41 -20.84 -8.97
N LYS A 21 15.33 -21.74 -9.35
CA LYS A 21 16.78 -21.53 -9.19
C LYS A 21 17.40 -20.73 -10.33
N GLN A 22 16.73 -20.66 -11.48
CA GLN A 22 17.22 -19.97 -12.67
C GLN A 22 16.23 -18.91 -13.14
N TRP A 23 16.75 -17.74 -13.52
CA TRP A 23 15.93 -16.65 -14.05
C TRP A 23 15.16 -17.07 -15.31
N SER A 24 15.79 -17.82 -16.20
CA SER A 24 15.18 -18.27 -17.46
C SER A 24 13.89 -19.09 -17.27
N GLU A 25 13.78 -19.82 -16.17
CA GLU A 25 12.55 -20.56 -15.81
C GLU A 25 11.49 -19.63 -15.25
N CYS A 26 11.85 -18.75 -14.32
CA CYS A 26 10.95 -17.74 -13.76
C CYS A 26 10.42 -16.80 -14.86
N GLN A 27 11.29 -16.34 -15.77
CA GLN A 27 10.92 -15.42 -16.84
C GLN A 27 9.81 -15.96 -17.75
N LYS A 28 9.82 -17.25 -18.05
CA LYS A 28 8.77 -17.90 -18.85
C LYS A 28 7.40 -17.78 -18.20
N LEU A 29 7.33 -17.92 -16.87
CA LEU A 29 6.08 -17.82 -16.11
C LEU A 29 5.61 -16.36 -16.01
N VAL A 30 6.51 -15.43 -15.69
CA VAL A 30 6.13 -14.05 -15.38
C VAL A 30 5.89 -13.16 -16.60
N SER A 31 6.18 -13.64 -17.82
CA SER A 31 6.01 -12.89 -19.07
C SER A 31 4.56 -12.44 -19.34
N GLU A 32 3.58 -13.11 -18.75
CA GLU A 32 2.15 -12.80 -18.94
C GLU A 32 1.64 -11.67 -18.04
N GLY A 33 2.47 -11.07 -17.19
CA GLY A 33 2.08 -9.96 -16.31
C GLY A 33 1.14 -10.32 -15.14
N LYS A 34 0.76 -11.58 -15.01
CA LYS A 34 -0.12 -12.09 -13.92
C LYS A 34 0.60 -12.25 -12.58
N TYR A 35 1.92 -12.19 -12.59
CA TYR A 35 2.76 -12.51 -11.45
C TYR A 35 3.51 -11.28 -10.96
N VAL A 36 3.74 -11.22 -9.65
CA VAL A 36 4.85 -10.44 -9.07
C VAL A 36 6.01 -11.38 -8.84
N TYR A 37 7.24 -10.86 -8.94
CA TYR A 37 8.41 -11.70 -8.72
C TYR A 37 9.56 -10.92 -8.11
N LYS A 38 10.43 -11.65 -7.39
CA LYS A 38 11.67 -11.11 -6.82
C LYS A 38 12.78 -12.17 -6.89
N GLY A 39 13.98 -11.71 -7.21
CA GLY A 39 15.19 -12.53 -7.13
C GLY A 39 15.90 -12.28 -5.81
N PHE A 40 16.38 -13.35 -5.17
CA PHE A 40 17.08 -13.33 -3.88
C PHE A 40 18.53 -13.79 -4.04
N SER A 41 19.46 -13.08 -3.44
CA SER A 41 20.85 -13.53 -3.25
C SER A 41 20.93 -14.55 -2.12
N GLN A 42 22.11 -15.14 -1.91
CA GLN A 42 22.32 -16.09 -0.81
C GLN A 42 22.03 -15.47 0.56
N GLU A 43 22.36 -14.21 0.74
CA GLU A 43 22.15 -13.47 2.01
C GLU A 43 20.69 -13.12 2.23
N GLU A 44 19.92 -12.87 1.15
CA GLU A 44 18.51 -12.52 1.15
C GLU A 44 17.58 -13.74 1.30
N LEU A 45 18.09 -14.98 1.33
CA LEU A 45 17.25 -16.18 1.46
C LEU A 45 16.42 -16.20 2.74
N LYS A 46 16.89 -15.55 3.81
CA LYS A 46 16.17 -15.39 5.08
C LYS A 46 14.87 -14.59 4.92
N ASP A 47 14.80 -13.71 3.92
CA ASP A 47 13.67 -12.79 3.69
C ASP A 47 12.59 -13.38 2.77
N VAL A 48 12.81 -14.59 2.23
CA VAL A 48 11.89 -15.23 1.27
C VAL A 48 10.49 -15.45 1.86
N GLU A 49 10.41 -15.99 3.07
CA GLU A 49 9.11 -16.28 3.70
C GLU A 49 8.38 -14.99 4.07
N SER A 50 9.09 -13.95 4.52
CA SER A 50 8.51 -12.62 4.76
C SER A 50 7.96 -12.02 3.46
N TYR A 51 8.71 -12.12 2.36
CA TYR A 51 8.25 -11.69 1.05
C TYR A 51 6.99 -12.44 0.60
N ILE A 52 6.93 -13.76 0.80
CA ILE A 52 5.74 -14.56 0.47
C ILE A 52 4.56 -14.15 1.36
N ALA A 53 4.79 -14.00 2.66
CA ALA A 53 3.77 -13.62 3.62
C ALA A 53 3.17 -12.24 3.30
N SER A 54 3.99 -11.29 2.82
CA SER A 54 3.56 -9.94 2.45
C SER A 54 2.43 -9.94 1.42
N PHE A 55 2.47 -10.87 0.46
CA PHE A 55 1.43 -10.97 -0.57
C PHE A 55 0.13 -11.62 -0.10
N LYS A 56 0.11 -12.28 1.06
CA LYS A 56 -1.12 -12.79 1.65
C LYS A 56 -1.98 -11.68 2.25
N GLN A 57 -1.36 -10.57 2.63
CA GLN A 57 -2.04 -9.39 3.16
C GLN A 57 -2.49 -8.42 2.05
N THR A 58 -2.19 -8.71 0.77
CA THR A 58 -2.63 -7.90 -0.36
C THR A 58 -3.77 -8.56 -1.11
N MET A 59 -4.71 -7.75 -1.61
CA MET A 59 -5.89 -8.18 -2.34
C MET A 59 -6.04 -7.35 -3.61
N ASP A 60 -6.59 -7.95 -4.66
CA ASP A 60 -7.03 -7.22 -5.85
C ASP A 60 -8.46 -6.69 -5.65
N GLU A 61 -8.77 -5.55 -6.27
CA GLU A 61 -10.09 -4.91 -6.21
C GLU A 61 -11.24 -5.89 -6.54
N SER A 62 -11.03 -6.81 -7.48
CA SER A 62 -12.04 -7.80 -7.89
C SER A 62 -12.41 -8.81 -6.80
N GLN A 63 -11.59 -8.93 -5.78
CA GLN A 63 -11.79 -9.85 -4.65
C GLN A 63 -12.46 -9.16 -3.44
N LEU A 64 -12.56 -7.81 -3.47
CA LEU A 64 -13.08 -7.03 -2.36
C LEU A 64 -14.60 -7.12 -2.24
N ASN A 65 -15.07 -7.55 -1.07
CA ASN A 65 -16.49 -7.53 -0.72
C ASN A 65 -16.81 -6.32 0.16
N LEU A 66 -17.37 -5.26 -0.42
CA LEU A 66 -17.76 -4.03 0.30
C LEU A 66 -18.97 -4.20 1.25
N ASN A 67 -19.53 -5.40 1.36
CA ASN A 67 -20.70 -5.67 2.21
C ASN A 67 -20.35 -6.39 3.51
N GLU A 68 -19.09 -6.50 3.85
CA GLU A 68 -18.68 -7.03 5.15
C GLU A 68 -19.11 -6.04 6.25
N LYS A 69 -19.95 -6.50 7.17
CA LYS A 69 -20.51 -5.64 8.21
C LYS A 69 -19.47 -5.33 9.28
N ASP A 70 -19.55 -4.12 9.80
CA ASP A 70 -18.75 -3.64 10.93
C ASP A 70 -17.23 -3.75 10.67
N VAL A 71 -16.85 -3.66 9.39
CA VAL A 71 -15.46 -3.63 8.94
C VAL A 71 -15.22 -2.31 8.20
N PRO A 72 -14.27 -1.48 8.63
CA PRO A 72 -13.93 -0.23 7.96
C PRO A 72 -13.11 -0.46 6.69
N TYR A 73 -13.43 0.35 5.68
CA TYR A 73 -12.76 0.46 4.39
C TYR A 73 -12.11 1.84 4.30
N ALA A 74 -10.80 1.90 4.47
CA ALA A 74 -10.05 3.15 4.42
C ALA A 74 -9.49 3.38 3.02
N TYR A 75 -9.90 4.45 2.38
CA TYR A 75 -9.37 4.93 1.10
C TYR A 75 -8.31 5.98 1.39
N VAL A 76 -7.14 5.79 0.84
CA VAL A 76 -5.96 6.62 1.13
C VAL A 76 -5.33 7.08 -0.18
N ASP A 77 -4.89 8.33 -0.20
CA ASP A 77 -4.22 8.93 -1.34
C ASP A 77 -3.22 10.01 -0.91
N GLY A 78 -2.23 10.26 -1.74
CA GLY A 78 -1.21 11.28 -1.55
C GLY A 78 -1.11 12.24 -2.73
N SER A 79 -0.81 13.49 -2.45
CA SER A 79 -0.56 14.51 -3.49
C SER A 79 0.67 15.33 -3.16
N CYS A 80 1.25 16.01 -4.15
CA CYS A 80 2.39 16.89 -3.93
C CYS A 80 2.36 18.15 -4.80
N LEU A 81 3.01 19.20 -4.31
CA LEU A 81 3.29 20.44 -5.05
C LEU A 81 4.73 20.42 -5.53
N THR A 82 4.93 20.60 -6.84
CA THR A 82 6.26 20.63 -7.44
C THR A 82 6.56 21.99 -8.08
N ASN A 83 7.85 22.32 -8.09
CA ASN A 83 8.39 23.39 -8.92
C ASN A 83 9.45 22.75 -9.85
N GLY A 84 9.07 22.57 -11.12
CA GLY A 84 9.82 21.67 -12.01
C GLY A 84 9.79 20.23 -11.44
N ASP A 85 10.95 19.62 -11.32
CA ASP A 85 11.11 18.25 -10.82
C ASP A 85 11.21 18.15 -9.28
N THR A 86 11.17 19.31 -8.57
CA THR A 86 11.38 19.35 -7.13
C THR A 86 10.05 19.49 -6.39
N CYS A 87 9.72 18.54 -5.55
CA CYS A 87 8.60 18.64 -4.62
C CYS A 87 8.99 19.56 -3.46
N TYR A 88 8.08 20.47 -3.06
CA TYR A 88 8.27 21.37 -1.93
C TYR A 88 7.18 21.27 -0.86
N ALA A 89 6.11 20.55 -1.14
CA ALA A 89 5.09 20.20 -0.17
C ALA A 89 4.34 18.96 -0.65
N TYR A 90 3.88 18.15 0.26
CA TYR A 90 3.03 16.99 0.00
C TYR A 90 1.86 16.96 0.97
N SER A 91 0.90 16.14 0.68
CA SER A 91 -0.30 16.00 1.48
C SER A 91 -0.85 14.59 1.44
N PHE A 92 -1.81 14.33 2.32
CA PHE A 92 -2.63 13.15 2.24
C PHE A 92 -4.12 13.45 2.29
N GLY A 93 -4.93 12.52 1.79
CA GLY A 93 -6.36 12.42 1.99
C GLY A 93 -6.75 11.04 2.46
N VAL A 94 -7.67 10.98 3.43
CA VAL A 94 -8.22 9.74 4.01
C VAL A 94 -9.72 9.83 4.08
N ILE A 95 -10.39 8.75 3.69
CA ILE A 95 -11.81 8.51 3.96
C ILE A 95 -11.96 7.11 4.51
N ILE A 96 -12.64 6.96 5.63
CA ILE A 96 -13.01 5.65 6.15
C ILE A 96 -14.52 5.47 6.06
N VAL A 97 -14.92 4.38 5.45
CA VAL A 97 -16.32 4.01 5.20
C VAL A 97 -16.63 2.72 5.93
N GLU A 98 -17.70 2.71 6.69
CA GLU A 98 -18.25 1.52 7.32
C GLU A 98 -19.77 1.47 7.09
N ASN A 99 -20.30 0.29 6.77
CA ASN A 99 -21.72 0.10 6.51
C ASN A 99 -22.31 1.12 5.52
N ASN A 100 -21.54 1.51 4.50
CA ASN A 100 -21.84 2.51 3.47
C ASN A 100 -21.94 3.98 3.99
N GLN A 101 -21.43 4.27 5.15
CA GLN A 101 -21.36 5.62 5.71
C GLN A 101 -19.91 6.03 5.90
N GLU A 102 -19.60 7.27 5.58
CA GLU A 102 -18.30 7.87 5.90
C GLU A 102 -18.26 8.12 7.41
N ILE A 103 -17.36 7.43 8.12
CA ILE A 103 -17.20 7.54 9.58
C ILE A 103 -16.00 8.38 9.98
N TYR A 104 -15.08 8.62 9.05
CA TYR A 104 -13.90 9.45 9.27
C TYR A 104 -13.39 10.04 7.96
N THR A 105 -12.98 11.29 8.01
CA THR A 105 -12.26 11.96 6.93
C THR A 105 -11.14 12.81 7.52
N ASN A 106 -9.98 12.79 6.89
CA ASN A 106 -8.86 13.64 7.26
C ASN A 106 -8.05 14.02 6.03
N CYS A 107 -7.44 15.20 6.07
CA CYS A 107 -6.42 15.60 5.10
C CYS A 107 -5.43 16.56 5.78
N GLN A 108 -4.16 16.47 5.38
CA GLN A 108 -3.12 17.35 5.96
C GLN A 108 -2.01 17.57 4.96
N LYS A 109 -1.47 18.81 4.97
CA LYS A 109 -0.29 19.22 4.21
C LYS A 109 0.96 19.19 5.08
N PHE A 110 2.11 18.87 4.44
CA PHE A 110 3.44 18.82 5.03
C PHE A 110 4.48 19.48 4.13
N ASP A 111 5.51 20.02 4.75
CA ASP A 111 6.72 20.57 4.13
C ASP A 111 7.98 20.18 4.93
N ASP A 112 7.93 18.99 5.54
CA ASP A 112 8.96 18.43 6.40
C ASP A 112 10.11 17.73 5.61
N GLU A 113 11.04 17.08 6.34
CA GLU A 113 12.20 16.38 5.77
C GLU A 113 11.86 15.21 4.85
N PHE A 114 10.59 14.80 4.75
CA PHE A 114 10.14 13.72 3.86
C PHE A 114 9.65 14.23 2.50
N VAL A 115 9.74 15.52 2.22
CA VAL A 115 9.29 16.14 0.96
C VAL A 115 9.93 15.51 -0.28
N GLU A 116 11.13 14.95 -0.15
CA GLU A 116 11.85 14.24 -1.22
C GLU A 116 11.14 12.97 -1.70
N TYR A 117 10.25 12.38 -0.89
CA TYR A 117 9.43 11.22 -1.28
C TYR A 117 8.19 11.60 -2.08
N ASN A 118 7.96 12.90 -2.31
CA ASN A 118 6.83 13.42 -3.09
C ASN A 118 5.48 12.92 -2.54
N GLN A 119 4.51 12.59 -3.44
CA GLN A 119 3.21 12.04 -3.08
C GLN A 119 3.30 10.69 -2.35
N VAL A 120 4.39 9.92 -2.54
CA VAL A 120 4.58 8.63 -1.86
C VAL A 120 4.48 8.79 -0.34
N MET A 121 5.10 9.84 0.23
CA MET A 121 4.98 10.08 1.67
C MET A 121 3.56 10.42 2.09
N GLY A 122 2.80 11.12 1.24
CA GLY A 122 1.37 11.37 1.45
C GLY A 122 0.60 10.06 1.60
N GLU A 123 0.78 9.14 0.66
CA GLU A 123 0.17 7.79 0.68
C GLU A 123 0.48 7.03 1.98
N LEU A 124 1.75 7.03 2.38
CA LEU A 124 2.18 6.32 3.58
C LEU A 124 1.60 6.95 4.86
N LYS A 125 1.60 8.28 4.95
CA LYS A 125 0.98 9.01 6.08
C LYS A 125 -0.53 8.81 6.12
N ALA A 126 -1.21 8.79 4.96
CA ALA A 126 -2.63 8.49 4.86
C ALA A 126 -2.96 7.10 5.44
N ALA A 127 -2.17 6.09 5.06
CA ALA A 127 -2.36 4.74 5.57
C ALA A 127 -2.13 4.65 7.08
N LEU A 128 -1.09 5.33 7.62
CA LEU A 128 -0.85 5.40 9.07
C LEU A 128 -2.00 6.08 9.82
N ASP A 129 -2.51 7.20 9.31
CA ASP A 129 -3.63 7.93 9.90
C ASP A 129 -4.88 7.06 9.96
N ALA A 130 -5.22 6.40 8.84
CA ALA A 130 -6.37 5.50 8.76
C ALA A 130 -6.27 4.32 9.74
N VAL A 131 -5.11 3.65 9.79
CA VAL A 131 -4.90 2.51 10.68
C VAL A 131 -4.91 2.96 12.15
N SER A 132 -4.27 4.09 12.46
CA SER A 132 -4.28 4.69 13.80
C SER A 132 -5.69 4.95 14.30
N TYR A 133 -6.54 5.56 13.46
CA TYR A 133 -7.95 5.79 13.77
C TYR A 133 -8.66 4.47 14.09
N CYS A 134 -8.55 3.46 13.22
CA CYS A 134 -9.23 2.18 13.42
C CYS A 134 -8.78 1.46 14.69
N VAL A 135 -7.48 1.50 15.01
CA VAL A 135 -6.95 0.94 16.26
C VAL A 135 -7.53 1.66 17.48
N GLN A 136 -7.58 3.00 17.45
CA GLN A 136 -8.14 3.81 18.54
C GLN A 136 -9.63 3.56 18.74
N GLN A 137 -10.38 3.28 17.67
CA GLN A 137 -11.80 2.91 17.75
C GLN A 137 -12.02 1.45 18.18
N GLY A 138 -10.96 0.64 18.28
CA GLY A 138 -11.01 -0.74 18.74
C GLY A 138 -11.39 -1.77 17.67
N TYR A 139 -11.36 -1.41 16.41
CA TYR A 139 -11.58 -2.33 15.29
C TYR A 139 -10.55 -3.48 15.31
N LYS A 140 -10.98 -4.67 14.88
CA LYS A 140 -10.13 -5.87 14.83
C LYS A 140 -9.72 -6.26 13.42
N LYS A 141 -10.37 -5.69 12.41
CA LYS A 141 -10.10 -5.89 11.00
C LYS A 141 -10.37 -4.60 10.24
N MET A 142 -9.61 -4.35 9.18
CA MET A 142 -9.84 -3.26 8.24
C MET A 142 -9.28 -3.57 6.86
N TYR A 143 -9.77 -2.83 5.86
CA TYR A 143 -9.19 -2.77 4.53
C TYR A 143 -8.55 -1.40 4.30
N VAL A 144 -7.33 -1.39 3.76
CA VAL A 144 -6.65 -0.17 3.28
C VAL A 144 -6.64 -0.22 1.76
N ILE A 145 -7.40 0.68 1.14
CA ILE A 145 -7.58 0.77 -0.31
C ILE A 145 -6.71 1.89 -0.84
N HIS A 146 -5.83 1.55 -1.77
CA HIS A 146 -4.79 2.45 -2.28
C HIS A 146 -4.54 2.19 -3.77
N ASP A 147 -4.03 3.17 -4.49
CA ASP A 147 -3.68 3.02 -5.89
C ASP A 147 -2.16 2.98 -6.17
N TYR A 148 -1.34 3.17 -5.15
CA TYR A 148 0.11 3.08 -5.27
C TYR A 148 0.70 1.93 -4.43
N GLU A 149 1.47 1.05 -5.06
CA GLU A 149 1.95 -0.21 -4.46
C GLU A 149 2.83 -0.05 -3.21
N CYS A 150 3.49 1.11 -3.04
CA CYS A 150 4.36 1.36 -1.90
C CYS A 150 3.65 1.20 -0.55
N VAL A 151 2.37 1.56 -0.46
CA VAL A 151 1.56 1.45 0.77
C VAL A 151 1.60 0.03 1.30
N ALA A 152 1.23 -0.94 0.47
CA ALA A 152 1.23 -2.35 0.87
C ALA A 152 2.65 -2.92 1.00
N PHE A 153 3.54 -2.60 0.06
CA PHE A 153 4.83 -3.30 -0.05
C PHE A 153 5.83 -2.88 1.01
N TYR A 154 5.81 -1.63 1.49
CA TYR A 154 6.60 -1.24 2.65
C TYR A 154 6.00 -1.79 3.95
N ALA A 155 4.68 -1.73 4.15
CA ALA A 155 4.02 -2.27 5.33
C ALA A 155 4.34 -3.76 5.53
N THR A 156 4.19 -4.53 4.46
CA THR A 156 4.36 -5.99 4.49
C THR A 156 5.81 -6.46 4.37
N GLY A 157 6.77 -5.54 4.13
CA GLY A 157 8.18 -5.87 3.94
C GLY A 157 8.51 -6.49 2.56
N ALA A 158 7.59 -6.42 1.58
CA ALA A 158 7.86 -6.82 0.21
C ALA A 158 8.92 -5.91 -0.44
N TRP A 159 8.91 -4.63 -0.09
CA TRP A 159 9.97 -3.67 -0.40
C TRP A 159 10.73 -3.31 0.87
N VAL A 160 12.05 -3.25 0.74
CA VAL A 160 12.95 -2.75 1.78
C VAL A 160 13.43 -1.38 1.34
N ASN A 161 13.31 -0.39 2.22
CA ASN A 161 13.93 0.91 2.03
C ASN A 161 15.20 0.98 2.89
N GLU A 162 16.28 1.55 2.33
CA GLU A 162 17.53 1.75 3.07
C GLU A 162 17.49 3.01 3.96
N ASP A 163 16.47 3.86 3.82
CA ASP A 163 16.30 5.05 4.66
C ASP A 163 15.66 4.68 6.00
N GLU A 164 16.45 4.78 7.06
CA GLU A 164 16.02 4.50 8.43
C GLU A 164 14.85 5.39 8.89
N ARG A 165 14.70 6.60 8.34
CA ARG A 165 13.60 7.52 8.66
C ARG A 165 12.27 6.91 8.21
N LEU A 166 12.21 6.39 6.98
CA LEU A 166 11.03 5.73 6.44
C LEU A 166 10.73 4.43 7.19
N GLU A 167 11.76 3.63 7.48
CA GLU A 167 11.63 2.41 8.28
C GLU A 167 11.02 2.72 9.67
N ASN A 168 11.49 3.77 10.33
CA ASN A 168 10.99 4.17 11.64
C ASN A 168 9.57 4.75 11.59
N LEU A 169 9.28 5.60 10.60
CA LEU A 169 8.00 6.27 10.48
C LEU A 169 6.88 5.31 10.07
N TYR A 170 7.13 4.47 9.06
CA TYR A 170 6.07 3.69 8.44
C TYR A 170 6.12 2.21 8.79
N VAL A 171 7.22 1.54 8.46
CA VAL A 171 7.31 0.07 8.56
C VAL A 171 7.16 -0.41 10.00
N LYS A 172 7.88 0.20 10.94
CA LYS A 172 7.80 -0.18 12.35
C LYS A 172 6.43 0.11 12.96
N GLN A 173 5.83 1.26 12.61
CA GLN A 173 4.50 1.61 13.12
C GLN A 173 3.43 0.67 12.58
N MET A 174 3.47 0.33 11.29
CA MET A 174 2.54 -0.66 10.70
C MET A 174 2.66 -2.02 11.39
N LYS A 175 3.87 -2.50 11.65
CA LYS A 175 4.10 -3.75 12.41
C LYS A 175 3.54 -3.71 13.84
N GLU A 176 3.58 -2.57 14.50
CA GLU A 176 2.95 -2.42 15.83
C GLU A 176 1.41 -2.42 15.74
N TYR A 177 0.85 -1.82 14.71
CA TYR A 177 -0.59 -1.85 14.47
C TYR A 177 -1.09 -3.25 14.09
N GLU A 178 -0.36 -4.01 13.28
CA GLU A 178 -0.69 -5.39 12.89
C GLU A 178 -0.83 -6.36 14.08
N LYS A 179 -0.25 -6.02 15.24
CA LYS A 179 -0.45 -6.78 16.49
C LYS A 179 -1.84 -6.54 17.12
N GLN A 180 -2.55 -5.49 16.71
CA GLN A 180 -3.79 -5.02 17.31
C GLN A 180 -5.00 -5.16 16.37
N ILE A 181 -4.76 -5.06 15.06
CA ILE A 181 -5.78 -5.06 14.01
C ILE A 181 -5.30 -5.85 12.79
N GLU A 182 -6.16 -6.67 12.21
CA GLU A 182 -5.91 -7.34 10.93
C GLU A 182 -6.06 -6.32 9.80
N ILE A 183 -4.98 -6.10 9.02
CA ILE A 183 -4.95 -5.14 7.92
C ILE A 183 -4.86 -5.92 6.61
N THR A 184 -5.81 -5.67 5.69
CA THR A 184 -5.75 -6.16 4.31
C THR A 184 -5.60 -4.98 3.36
N PHE A 185 -4.53 -4.97 2.59
CA PHE A 185 -4.26 -3.94 1.58
C PHE A 185 -4.95 -4.31 0.27
N VAL A 186 -5.68 -3.36 -0.32
CA VAL A 186 -6.42 -3.55 -1.57
C VAL A 186 -5.91 -2.58 -2.61
N LYS A 187 -5.26 -3.11 -3.65
CA LYS A 187 -4.79 -2.31 -4.78
C LYS A 187 -5.95 -2.04 -5.74
N VAL A 188 -6.21 -0.78 -6.00
CA VAL A 188 -7.19 -0.32 -6.99
C VAL A 188 -6.50 0.36 -8.17
N LYS A 189 -7.24 0.57 -9.25
CA LYS A 189 -6.78 1.35 -10.40
C LYS A 189 -7.17 2.81 -10.21
N SER A 190 -6.19 3.71 -10.34
CA SER A 190 -6.45 5.16 -10.40
C SER A 190 -7.16 5.57 -11.70
N HIS A 191 -7.95 6.64 -11.64
CA HIS A 191 -8.53 7.36 -12.78
C HIS A 191 -9.23 6.50 -13.86
N VAL A 192 -10.03 5.52 -13.43
CA VAL A 192 -10.80 4.69 -14.36
C VAL A 192 -12.01 5.43 -14.93
N ALA A 193 -12.30 5.23 -16.23
CA ALA A 193 -13.44 5.88 -16.91
C ALA A 193 -14.80 5.41 -16.37
N ASN A 194 -14.97 4.11 -16.10
CA ASN A 194 -16.19 3.54 -15.53
C ASN A 194 -16.04 3.35 -14.04
N LYS A 195 -16.47 4.37 -13.27
CA LYS A 195 -16.28 4.41 -11.82
C LYS A 195 -17.22 3.48 -11.06
N THR A 196 -16.65 2.49 -10.40
CA THR A 196 -17.31 1.71 -9.35
C THR A 196 -17.48 2.56 -8.09
N LYS A 197 -18.15 2.02 -7.07
CA LYS A 197 -18.22 2.68 -5.76
C LYS A 197 -16.84 2.82 -5.11
N ILE A 198 -15.97 1.82 -5.28
CA ILE A 198 -14.59 1.82 -4.80
C ILE A 198 -13.84 3.01 -5.41
N ASN A 199 -13.89 3.16 -6.73
CA ASN A 199 -13.19 4.24 -7.42
C ASN A 199 -13.68 5.63 -7.00
N ARG A 200 -14.99 5.80 -6.70
CA ARG A 200 -15.53 7.09 -6.23
C ARG A 200 -14.95 7.52 -4.88
N TYR A 201 -14.77 6.59 -3.95
CA TYR A 201 -14.14 6.90 -2.67
C TYR A 201 -12.63 7.10 -2.81
N ASN A 202 -11.97 6.38 -3.72
CA ASN A 202 -10.56 6.64 -4.04
C ASN A 202 -10.37 8.04 -4.62
N ASP A 203 -11.19 8.44 -5.62
CA ASP A 203 -11.18 9.81 -6.15
C ASP A 203 -11.46 10.85 -5.07
N ARG A 204 -12.32 10.54 -4.10
CA ARG A 204 -12.61 11.46 -2.99
C ARG A 204 -11.43 11.61 -2.02
N ALA A 205 -10.61 10.56 -1.83
CA ALA A 205 -9.37 10.65 -1.07
C ALA A 205 -8.34 11.53 -1.82
N ASP A 206 -8.22 11.38 -3.16
CA ASP A 206 -7.42 12.26 -4.01
C ASP A 206 -7.87 13.72 -3.92
N GLU A 207 -9.20 13.98 -4.01
CA GLU A 207 -9.75 15.33 -3.82
C GLU A 207 -9.36 15.94 -2.47
N LEU A 208 -9.40 15.17 -1.38
CA LEU A 208 -9.00 15.63 -0.05
C LEU A 208 -7.49 15.94 0.01
N ALA A 209 -6.65 15.08 -0.57
CA ALA A 209 -5.22 15.34 -0.65
C ALA A 209 -4.93 16.63 -1.42
N ASN A 210 -5.61 16.87 -2.56
CA ASN A 210 -5.49 18.09 -3.34
C ASN A 210 -6.03 19.32 -2.60
N LEU A 211 -7.16 19.18 -1.90
CA LEU A 211 -7.72 20.27 -1.07
C LEU A 211 -6.75 20.74 0.01
N ALA A 212 -6.04 19.80 0.67
CA ALA A 212 -5.02 20.14 1.66
C ALA A 212 -3.87 20.97 1.08
N LEU A 213 -3.58 20.85 -0.22
CA LEU A 213 -2.60 21.64 -0.95
C LEU A 213 -3.14 22.97 -1.48
N GLY A 214 -4.46 23.24 -1.33
CA GLY A 214 -5.13 24.44 -1.84
C GLY A 214 -5.48 24.36 -3.34
N ARG A 215 -5.71 23.18 -3.85
CA ARG A 215 -6.15 22.91 -5.23
C ARG A 215 -7.62 22.54 -5.31
#